data_3368805a29c556af30232fb8d65db3ed
#
_entry.id   3368805a29c556af30232fb8d65db3ed
#
_cell.length_a   1.000
_cell.length_b   1.000
_cell.length_c   1.000
_cell.angle_alpha   90.00
_cell.angle_beta   90.00
_cell.angle_gamma   90.00
#
_symmetry.space_group_name_H-M   'P 1'
#
loop_
_entity.id
_entity.type
_entity.pdbx_description
1 polymer ?
#
loop_
_entity_poly.entity_id
_entity_poly.type
_entity_poly.pdbx_seq_one_letter_code
_entity_poly.pdbx_strand_id
1 'polypeptide(L)'
;MDYVPKVVYIDEPFRIEDLPLKDIYVLDDWLSTELHQHFDKQTRLTNFWAKTNQVNSNSSTGLPHHSFWGASLFRENYKVDSDVNPLDTKFTRYLDRRLQTEFGFKWVRFQYAGLNSQTQGLHGTTHSDCKDEDEWNLSFLYYPNTFWNPKWGGTLRIYDSPQQGLDGRDDHIKNHQIAEIEFKPNRLIMFDGRIPHGADAPHESARYIDRRSLVIRGDEVRLTDTEENYYANDRLSLL
;
A
#
# COMPACT_ATOMS: atom_id res chain seq x y z
N MET A 1 14.28 -10.06 -14.78
CA MET A 1 13.31 -9.03 -15.24
C MET A 1 14.09 -8.02 -16.05
N ASP A 2 13.72 -7.82 -17.30
CA ASP A 2 14.43 -6.86 -18.17
C ASP A 2 13.96 -5.40 -17.94
N TYR A 3 13.00 -5.19 -17.07
CA TYR A 3 12.43 -3.87 -16.76
C TYR A 3 12.61 -3.53 -15.27
N VAL A 4 13.15 -2.34 -15.02
CA VAL A 4 13.31 -1.79 -13.68
C VAL A 4 12.18 -0.81 -13.43
N PRO A 5 11.29 -1.05 -12.44
CA PRO A 5 10.19 -0.15 -12.12
C PRO A 5 10.67 1.26 -11.79
N LYS A 6 9.97 2.26 -12.32
CA LYS A 6 10.24 3.67 -12.02
C LYS A 6 9.23 4.19 -11.02
N VAL A 7 9.62 5.17 -10.24
CA VAL A 7 8.71 5.95 -9.40
C VAL A 7 8.17 7.12 -10.22
N VAL A 8 6.86 7.15 -10.40
CA VAL A 8 6.14 8.16 -11.20
C VAL A 8 5.22 8.94 -10.28
N TYR A 9 5.49 10.23 -10.14
CA TYR A 9 4.63 11.14 -9.39
C TYR A 9 3.50 11.64 -10.29
N ILE A 10 2.27 11.54 -9.79
CA ILE A 10 1.06 11.88 -10.53
C ILE A 10 0.47 13.14 -9.95
N ASP A 11 0.46 14.20 -10.72
CA ASP A 11 -0.08 15.52 -10.35
C ASP A 11 -1.47 15.76 -10.94
N GLU A 12 -1.84 15.01 -11.98
CA GLU A 12 -3.12 15.12 -12.68
C GLU A 12 -3.74 13.73 -12.90
N PRO A 13 -5.07 13.61 -13.05
CA PRO A 13 -5.71 12.35 -13.42
C PRO A 13 -5.10 11.78 -14.70
N PHE A 14 -4.74 10.50 -14.68
CA PHE A 14 -4.18 9.82 -15.84
C PHE A 14 -4.81 8.44 -15.99
N ARG A 15 -4.84 7.93 -17.20
CA ARG A 15 -5.38 6.61 -17.48
C ARG A 15 -4.29 5.56 -17.43
N ILE A 16 -4.55 4.50 -16.68
CA ILE A 16 -3.75 3.28 -16.75
C ILE A 16 -4.19 2.49 -17.98
N GLU A 17 -3.25 2.21 -18.85
CA GLU A 17 -3.51 1.53 -20.13
C GLU A 17 -3.20 0.03 -20.06
N ASP A 18 -2.24 -0.36 -19.23
CA ASP A 18 -1.76 -1.73 -19.13
C ASP A 18 -1.76 -2.26 -17.70
N LEU A 19 -2.15 -3.52 -17.54
CA LEU A 19 -2.02 -4.31 -16.33
C LEU A 19 -1.19 -5.58 -16.64
N PRO A 20 -0.40 -6.09 -15.69
CA PRO A 20 -0.08 -5.51 -14.38
C PRO A 20 0.74 -4.21 -14.48
N LEU A 21 0.70 -3.41 -13.42
CA LEU A 21 1.44 -2.14 -13.40
C LEU A 21 2.94 -2.38 -13.54
N LYS A 22 3.58 -1.67 -14.45
CA LYS A 22 5.05 -1.73 -14.65
C LYS A 22 5.79 -0.82 -13.69
N ASP A 23 5.19 0.32 -13.34
CA ASP A 23 5.77 1.38 -12.53
C ASP A 23 5.08 1.53 -11.19
N ILE A 24 5.68 2.34 -10.31
CA ILE A 24 5.16 2.68 -9.00
C ILE A 24 4.62 4.10 -9.08
N TYR A 25 3.33 4.25 -8.85
CA TYR A 25 2.63 5.52 -8.94
C TYR A 25 2.48 6.15 -7.56
N VAL A 26 2.85 7.42 -7.45
CA VAL A 26 2.81 8.19 -6.20
C VAL A 26 1.90 9.39 -6.39
N LEU A 27 0.90 9.51 -5.52
CA LEU A 27 -0.07 10.58 -5.51
C LEU A 27 0.01 11.32 -4.17
N ASP A 28 0.41 12.57 -4.23
CA ASP A 28 0.43 13.45 -3.06
C ASP A 28 -0.93 14.13 -2.87
N ASP A 29 -1.21 14.53 -1.65
CA ASP A 29 -2.45 15.22 -1.27
C ASP A 29 -3.72 14.48 -1.73
N TRP A 30 -3.68 13.15 -1.58
CA TRP A 30 -4.68 12.21 -2.09
C TRP A 30 -6.10 12.46 -1.60
N LEU A 31 -6.28 12.71 -0.31
CA LEU A 31 -7.58 13.06 0.28
C LEU A 31 -7.69 14.59 0.44
N SER A 32 -8.94 15.11 0.50
CA SER A 32 -9.13 16.47 0.98
C SER A 32 -8.60 16.61 2.41
N THR A 33 -8.26 17.82 2.80
CA THR A 33 -7.75 18.11 4.15
C THR A 33 -8.66 17.57 5.24
N GLU A 34 -9.97 17.73 5.11
CA GLU A 34 -10.96 17.27 6.09
C GLU A 34 -11.01 15.75 6.18
N LEU A 35 -11.01 15.06 5.04
CA LEU A 35 -11.00 13.59 5.00
C LEU A 35 -9.69 13.04 5.56
N HIS A 36 -8.57 13.64 5.23
CA HIS A 36 -7.26 13.25 5.75
C HIS A 36 -7.21 13.39 7.29
N GLN A 37 -7.63 14.54 7.83
CA GLN A 37 -7.70 14.77 9.27
C GLN A 37 -8.64 13.78 9.96
N HIS A 38 -9.80 13.51 9.35
CA HIS A 38 -10.72 12.51 9.86
C HIS A 38 -10.06 11.12 9.91
N PHE A 39 -9.38 10.73 8.85
CA PHE A 39 -8.72 9.42 8.75
C PHE A 39 -7.54 9.30 9.73
N ASP A 40 -6.72 10.33 9.87
CA ASP A 40 -5.66 10.38 10.88
C ASP A 40 -6.23 10.16 12.29
N LYS A 41 -7.31 10.88 12.61
CA LYS A 41 -8.00 10.72 13.90
C LYS A 41 -8.50 9.28 14.11
N GLN A 42 -9.14 8.68 13.11
CA GLN A 42 -9.66 7.31 13.20
C GLN A 42 -8.52 6.30 13.42
N THR A 43 -7.43 6.41 12.69
CA THR A 43 -6.29 5.51 12.83
C THR A 43 -5.58 5.66 14.18
N ARG A 44 -5.49 6.88 14.73
CA ARG A 44 -4.94 7.10 16.07
C ARG A 44 -5.82 6.58 17.19
N LEU A 45 -7.14 6.64 17.02
CA LEU A 45 -8.11 6.21 18.03
C LEU A 45 -8.47 4.72 17.93
N THR A 46 -7.89 4.01 16.97
CA THR A 46 -8.03 2.56 16.89
C THR A 46 -7.47 1.92 18.16
N ASN A 47 -8.27 1.14 18.85
CA ASN A 47 -7.95 0.54 20.15
C ASN A 47 -7.63 -0.96 20.10
N PHE A 48 -7.52 -1.53 18.90
CA PHE A 48 -7.21 -2.95 18.69
C PHE A 48 -5.86 -3.18 18.01
N TRP A 49 -4.91 -2.31 18.30
CA TRP A 49 -3.53 -2.52 17.89
C TRP A 49 -2.95 -3.74 18.58
N ALA A 50 -2.40 -4.66 17.80
CA ALA A 50 -1.70 -5.82 18.29
C ALA A 50 -0.35 -5.94 17.59
N LYS A 51 0.63 -6.55 18.25
CA LYS A 51 1.92 -6.86 17.64
C LYS A 51 1.77 -8.09 16.73
N THR A 52 1.03 -7.95 15.63
CA THR A 52 0.64 -9.06 14.75
C THR A 52 1.62 -9.32 13.62
N ASN A 53 2.33 -8.29 13.18
CA ASN A 53 3.36 -8.43 12.15
C ASN A 53 4.70 -8.80 12.78
N GLN A 54 4.70 -9.89 13.55
CA GLN A 54 5.92 -10.48 14.06
C GLN A 54 6.37 -11.61 13.15
N VAL A 55 7.66 -11.74 13.08
CA VAL A 55 8.26 -12.94 12.55
C VAL A 55 7.90 -14.13 13.44
N ASN A 56 7.26 -15.08 12.85
CA ASN A 56 7.21 -16.42 13.39
C ASN A 56 7.65 -17.40 12.29
N SER A 57 8.02 -18.61 12.66
CA SER A 57 8.49 -19.65 11.73
C SER A 57 7.50 -20.00 10.62
N ASN A 58 6.26 -19.54 10.73
CA ASN A 58 5.17 -19.81 9.79
C ASN A 58 4.79 -18.59 8.95
N SER A 59 5.39 -17.42 9.19
CA SER A 59 5.08 -16.24 8.41
C SER A 59 5.92 -16.20 7.14
N SER A 60 5.30 -15.77 6.07
CA SER A 60 5.99 -15.61 4.78
C SER A 60 7.05 -14.49 4.79
N THR A 61 6.97 -13.61 5.75
CA THR A 61 7.93 -12.52 5.96
C THR A 61 9.07 -12.88 6.92
N GLY A 62 9.04 -14.04 7.49
CA GLY A 62 10.02 -14.83 8.27
C GLY A 62 11.27 -14.20 8.88
N LEU A 63 11.40 -12.88 8.93
CA LEU A 63 12.65 -12.23 9.29
C LEU A 63 12.64 -11.68 10.72
N PRO A 64 13.70 -11.92 11.52
CA PRO A 64 13.72 -11.65 12.95
C PRO A 64 13.44 -10.20 13.36
N HIS A 65 13.67 -9.26 12.47
CA HIS A 65 13.51 -7.82 12.72
C HIS A 65 12.26 -7.21 12.09
N HIS A 66 11.45 -8.00 11.37
CA HIS A 66 10.16 -7.53 10.89
C HIS A 66 9.18 -7.49 12.05
N SER A 67 8.91 -6.33 12.58
CA SER A 67 8.06 -6.16 13.75
C SER A 67 7.35 -4.81 13.70
N PHE A 68 6.01 -4.84 13.56
CA PHE A 68 5.20 -3.64 13.74
C PHE A 68 3.98 -3.92 14.60
N TRP A 69 3.34 -2.84 15.02
CA TRP A 69 1.98 -2.89 15.48
C TRP A 69 1.06 -2.95 14.27
N GLY A 70 0.10 -3.85 14.28
CA GLY A 70 -0.88 -4.02 13.23
C GLY A 70 -2.29 -3.98 13.76
N ALA A 71 -3.20 -3.50 12.93
CA ALA A 71 -4.63 -3.60 13.13
C ALA A 71 -5.27 -4.06 11.82
N SER A 72 -5.71 -5.31 11.78
CA SER A 72 -6.42 -5.83 10.61
C SER A 72 -7.82 -5.22 10.58
N LEU A 73 -8.10 -4.45 9.53
CA LEU A 73 -9.43 -3.91 9.29
C LEU A 73 -10.29 -4.92 8.54
N PHE A 74 -9.66 -5.68 7.66
CA PHE A 74 -10.29 -6.74 6.91
C PHE A 74 -9.24 -7.71 6.36
N ARG A 75 -9.57 -8.98 6.37
CA ARG A 75 -8.82 -10.02 5.68
C ARG A 75 -9.79 -11.07 5.16
N GLU A 76 -9.82 -11.27 3.86
CA GLU A 76 -10.53 -12.40 3.29
C GLU A 76 -9.77 -13.68 3.61
N ASN A 77 -10.34 -14.50 4.47
CA ASN A 77 -9.75 -15.80 4.81
C ASN A 77 -10.24 -16.94 3.91
N TYR A 78 -11.26 -16.68 3.08
CA TYR A 78 -11.88 -17.68 2.24
C TYR A 78 -12.24 -17.07 0.88
N LYS A 79 -12.07 -17.85 -0.18
CA LYS A 79 -12.62 -17.53 -1.50
C LYS A 79 -14.16 -17.50 -1.37
N VAL A 80 -14.70 -16.37 -1.12
CA VAL A 80 -16.15 -16.16 -1.23
C VAL A 80 -16.39 -15.77 -2.69
N ASP A 81 -17.09 -16.63 -3.40
CA ASP A 81 -17.61 -16.36 -4.74
C ASP A 81 -18.70 -15.28 -4.62
N SER A 82 -18.31 -14.05 -4.49
CA SER A 82 -19.26 -12.93 -4.44
C SER A 82 -18.73 -11.76 -5.24
N ASP A 83 -19.58 -11.24 -6.13
CA ASP A 83 -19.36 -9.99 -6.85
C ASP A 83 -19.38 -8.75 -5.93
N VAL A 84 -19.46 -8.96 -4.63
CA VAL A 84 -19.50 -7.89 -3.63
C VAL A 84 -18.08 -7.69 -3.10
N ASN A 85 -17.60 -6.47 -3.22
CA ASN A 85 -16.32 -6.10 -2.63
C ASN A 85 -16.40 -6.24 -1.11
N PRO A 86 -15.69 -7.20 -0.49
CA PRO A 86 -15.85 -7.51 0.93
C PRO A 86 -15.41 -6.35 1.84
N LEU A 87 -14.70 -5.39 1.30
CA LEU A 87 -14.15 -4.24 2.01
C LEU A 87 -15.01 -2.99 1.80
N ASP A 88 -16.24 -3.03 2.28
CA ASP A 88 -17.13 -1.87 2.20
C ASP A 88 -16.89 -0.88 3.35
N THR A 89 -15.79 -0.15 3.27
CA THR A 89 -15.49 0.99 4.15
C THR A 89 -15.61 2.31 3.39
N LYS A 90 -15.80 3.41 4.10
CA LYS A 90 -15.81 4.73 3.48
C LYS A 90 -14.53 5.01 2.68
N PHE A 91 -13.38 4.54 3.18
CA PHE A 91 -12.11 4.72 2.49
C PHE A 91 -12.02 3.90 1.21
N THR A 92 -12.37 2.62 1.27
CA THR A 92 -12.30 1.74 0.09
C THR A 92 -13.29 2.14 -0.98
N ARG A 93 -14.49 2.59 -0.61
CA ARG A 93 -15.46 3.18 -1.55
C ARG A 93 -14.93 4.45 -2.22
N TYR A 94 -14.26 5.31 -1.43
CA TYR A 94 -13.63 6.51 -1.97
C TYR A 94 -12.48 6.16 -2.92
N LEU A 95 -11.63 5.22 -2.51
CA LEU A 95 -10.53 4.72 -3.34
C LEU A 95 -11.06 4.13 -4.65
N ASP A 96 -12.02 3.20 -4.57
CA ASP A 96 -12.61 2.55 -5.74
C ASP A 96 -13.20 3.58 -6.73
N ARG A 97 -13.96 4.53 -6.20
CA ARG A 97 -14.52 5.61 -7.02
C ARG A 97 -13.45 6.42 -7.74
N ARG A 98 -12.38 6.80 -7.05
CA ARG A 98 -11.29 7.55 -7.68
C ARG A 98 -10.52 6.72 -8.69
N LEU A 99 -10.30 5.44 -8.41
CA LEU A 99 -9.68 4.52 -9.37
C LEU A 99 -10.50 4.45 -10.66
N GLN A 100 -11.83 4.37 -10.55
CA GLN A 100 -12.71 4.35 -11.70
C GLN A 100 -12.73 5.68 -12.46
N THR A 101 -12.84 6.80 -11.76
CA THR A 101 -13.03 8.11 -12.42
C THR A 101 -11.74 8.75 -12.92
N GLU A 102 -10.61 8.48 -12.26
CA GLU A 102 -9.36 9.19 -12.55
C GLU A 102 -8.31 8.33 -13.24
N PHE A 103 -8.35 6.99 -13.03
CA PHE A 103 -7.28 6.09 -13.49
C PHE A 103 -7.73 5.03 -14.50
N GLY A 104 -9.00 4.99 -14.87
CA GLY A 104 -9.51 4.07 -15.88
C GLY A 104 -9.74 2.64 -15.40
N PHE A 105 -9.83 2.42 -14.09
CA PHE A 105 -10.24 1.13 -13.58
C PHE A 105 -11.74 0.94 -13.73
N LYS A 106 -12.18 -0.24 -14.14
CA LYS A 106 -13.58 -0.64 -14.13
C LYS A 106 -13.95 -1.34 -12.84
N TRP A 107 -13.01 -2.11 -12.31
CA TRP A 107 -13.20 -2.95 -11.14
C TRP A 107 -11.87 -3.23 -10.43
N VAL A 108 -11.90 -3.15 -9.11
CA VAL A 108 -10.84 -3.67 -8.24
C VAL A 108 -11.50 -4.43 -7.09
N ARG A 109 -11.19 -5.70 -6.94
CA ARG A 109 -11.63 -6.48 -5.78
C ARG A 109 -10.60 -6.35 -4.67
N PHE A 110 -10.99 -5.75 -3.57
CA PHE A 110 -10.11 -5.63 -2.41
C PHE A 110 -10.20 -6.87 -1.53
N GLN A 111 -9.07 -7.52 -1.29
CA GLN A 111 -8.97 -8.73 -0.47
C GLN A 111 -8.37 -8.48 0.91
N TYR A 112 -7.71 -7.38 1.11
CA TYR A 112 -7.02 -7.06 2.35
C TYR A 112 -7.02 -5.56 2.63
N ALA A 113 -7.22 -5.20 3.90
CA ALA A 113 -6.87 -3.88 4.42
C ALA A 113 -6.35 -4.02 5.86
N GLY A 114 -5.20 -3.46 6.09
CA GLY A 114 -4.55 -3.44 7.38
C GLY A 114 -3.85 -2.13 7.66
N LEU A 115 -3.92 -1.71 8.92
CA LEU A 115 -3.10 -0.61 9.42
C LEU A 115 -1.81 -1.17 9.99
N ASN A 116 -0.71 -0.54 9.65
CA ASN A 116 0.60 -0.76 10.27
C ASN A 116 1.03 0.49 11.01
N SER A 117 1.66 0.30 12.16
CA SER A 117 2.26 1.36 12.94
C SER A 117 3.69 0.97 13.30
N GLN A 118 4.63 1.83 12.95
CA GLN A 118 6.05 1.66 13.20
C GLN A 118 6.55 2.82 14.05
N THR A 119 7.27 2.48 15.11
CA THR A 119 8.06 3.42 15.89
C THR A 119 9.55 3.17 15.64
N GLN A 120 10.40 3.96 16.24
CA GLN A 120 11.85 3.77 16.16
C GLN A 120 12.25 2.29 16.33
N GLY A 121 13.09 1.79 15.45
CA GLY A 121 13.64 0.43 15.49
C GLY A 121 12.70 -0.66 14.94
N LEU A 122 11.48 -0.34 14.56
CA LEU A 122 10.55 -1.30 13.95
C LEU A 122 10.63 -1.25 12.42
N HIS A 123 11.59 -1.96 11.87
CA HIS A 123 11.78 -2.03 10.42
C HIS A 123 10.82 -3.03 9.77
N GLY A 124 10.41 -2.73 8.54
CA GLY A 124 9.84 -3.69 7.62
C GLY A 124 10.92 -4.41 6.82
N THR A 125 10.78 -5.71 6.68
CA THR A 125 11.67 -6.49 5.83
C THR A 125 11.27 -6.36 4.38
N THR A 126 12.21 -6.57 3.49
CA THR A 126 11.95 -6.63 2.05
C THR A 126 11.11 -7.86 1.72
N HIS A 127 9.99 -7.64 1.08
CA HIS A 127 9.07 -8.69 0.66
C HIS A 127 8.29 -8.25 -0.59
N SER A 128 7.65 -9.21 -1.22
CA SER A 128 6.60 -8.97 -2.21
C SER A 128 5.25 -9.32 -1.59
N ASP A 129 4.22 -8.57 -1.93
CA ASP A 129 2.85 -8.80 -1.46
C ASP A 129 2.23 -10.02 -2.14
N CYS A 130 2.64 -10.31 -3.36
CA CYS A 130 2.30 -11.50 -4.11
C CYS A 130 3.57 -12.28 -4.45
N LYS A 131 3.54 -13.60 -4.33
CA LYS A 131 4.72 -14.47 -4.49
C LYS A 131 4.74 -15.26 -5.78
N ASP A 132 3.59 -15.56 -6.32
CA ASP A 132 3.48 -16.40 -7.50
C ASP A 132 3.67 -15.57 -8.77
N GLU A 133 4.44 -16.09 -9.71
CA GLU A 133 4.66 -15.43 -11.00
C GLU A 133 3.37 -15.32 -11.81
N ASP A 134 2.45 -16.26 -11.61
CA ASP A 134 1.15 -16.33 -12.28
C ASP A 134 0.05 -15.55 -11.54
N GLU A 135 0.26 -15.22 -10.26
CA GLU A 135 -0.67 -14.44 -9.45
C GLU A 135 -0.07 -13.07 -9.16
N TRP A 136 -0.82 -12.04 -9.46
CA TRP A 136 -0.45 -10.68 -9.09
C TRP A 136 -1.61 -10.00 -8.37
N ASN A 137 -1.26 -9.03 -7.55
CA ASN A 137 -2.22 -8.14 -6.94
C ASN A 137 -1.79 -6.69 -7.12
N LEU A 138 -2.73 -5.80 -6.93
CA LEU A 138 -2.48 -4.37 -6.87
C LEU A 138 -2.36 -3.95 -5.42
N SER A 139 -1.22 -3.38 -5.05
CA SER A 139 -0.95 -2.89 -3.70
C SER A 139 -1.10 -1.38 -3.62
N PHE A 140 -1.79 -0.94 -2.56
CA PHE A 140 -1.97 0.45 -2.22
C PHE A 140 -1.42 0.71 -0.82
N LEU A 141 -0.60 1.74 -0.69
CA LEU A 141 -0.12 2.25 0.59
C LEU A 141 -0.59 3.69 0.78
N TYR A 142 -1.37 3.94 1.83
CA TYR A 142 -1.77 5.29 2.18
C TYR A 142 -1.19 5.71 3.52
N TYR A 143 -0.69 6.93 3.63
CA TYR A 143 -0.07 7.47 4.84
C TYR A 143 -1.02 8.44 5.56
N PRO A 144 -1.71 7.99 6.62
CA PRO A 144 -2.75 8.77 7.29
C PRO A 144 -2.23 9.86 8.24
N ASN A 145 -0.96 9.86 8.62
CA ASN A 145 -0.42 10.91 9.50
C ASN A 145 -0.69 12.31 8.94
N THR A 146 -1.14 13.24 9.77
CA THR A 146 -1.33 14.63 9.36
C THR A 146 -0.07 15.48 9.51
N PHE A 147 0.92 14.95 10.21
CA PHE A 147 2.20 15.60 10.41
C PHE A 147 3.35 14.61 10.34
N TRP A 148 4.40 14.97 9.63
CA TRP A 148 5.66 14.24 9.57
C TRP A 148 6.81 15.19 9.24
N ASN A 149 7.92 15.06 9.96
CA ASN A 149 9.14 15.77 9.60
C ASN A 149 9.97 14.87 8.67
N PRO A 150 10.37 15.32 7.49
CA PRO A 150 11.18 14.53 6.55
C PRO A 150 12.44 13.90 7.18
N LYS A 151 13.03 14.59 8.18
CA LYS A 151 14.21 14.08 8.91
C LYS A 151 13.92 12.86 9.80
N TRP A 152 12.66 12.51 9.98
CA TRP A 152 12.29 11.33 10.76
C TRP A 152 12.38 10.01 9.97
N GLY A 153 12.69 10.07 8.68
CA GLY A 153 12.82 8.88 7.84
C GLY A 153 11.48 8.19 7.60
N GLY A 154 11.46 6.88 7.72
CA GLY A 154 10.27 6.07 7.44
C GLY A 154 10.05 5.84 5.93
N THR A 155 11.10 5.88 5.15
CA THR A 155 11.13 5.71 3.70
C THR A 155 10.64 4.34 3.28
N LEU A 156 9.89 4.25 2.21
CA LEU A 156 9.60 3.00 1.51
C LEU A 156 10.74 2.76 0.52
N ARG A 157 11.42 1.63 0.64
CA ARG A 157 12.48 1.21 -0.27
C ARG A 157 11.96 0.16 -1.23
N ILE A 158 12.41 0.28 -2.46
CA ILE A 158 12.08 -0.61 -3.57
C ILE A 158 13.35 -1.34 -3.99
N TYR A 159 13.22 -2.63 -4.26
CA TYR A 159 14.35 -3.50 -4.56
C TYR A 159 14.13 -4.25 -5.87
N ASP A 160 15.20 -4.73 -6.47
CA ASP A 160 15.19 -5.53 -7.70
C ASP A 160 14.77 -6.98 -7.47
N SER A 161 14.89 -7.46 -6.26
CA SER A 161 14.55 -8.82 -5.87
C SER A 161 13.99 -8.89 -4.46
N PRO A 162 13.08 -9.85 -4.16
CA PRO A 162 12.62 -10.09 -2.81
C PRO A 162 13.78 -10.63 -1.98
N GLN A 163 13.71 -10.40 -0.69
CA GLN A 163 14.67 -10.91 0.25
C GLN A 163 14.67 -12.45 0.22
N GLN A 164 15.85 -13.04 -0.01
CA GLN A 164 16.03 -14.49 -0.03
C GLN A 164 16.67 -14.94 1.27
N GLY A 165 16.05 -15.89 1.95
CA GLY A 165 16.56 -16.50 3.16
C GLY A 165 15.67 -16.31 4.38
N LEU A 166 15.65 -17.28 5.25
CA LEU A 166 14.81 -17.32 6.45
C LEU A 166 15.40 -16.53 7.62
N ASP A 167 16.67 -16.25 7.60
CA ASP A 167 17.37 -15.59 8.71
C ASP A 167 17.61 -14.10 8.54
N GLY A 168 17.40 -13.57 7.35
CA GLY A 168 17.35 -12.13 7.04
C GLY A 168 18.61 -11.34 7.33
N ARG A 169 19.68 -11.98 7.77
CA ARG A 169 20.87 -11.28 8.21
C ARG A 169 21.79 -10.85 7.07
N ASP A 170 21.78 -11.60 6.00
CA ASP A 170 22.69 -11.38 4.87
C ASP A 170 21.99 -10.75 3.63
N ASP A 171 20.68 -10.60 3.67
CA ASP A 171 19.90 -10.29 2.48
C ASP A 171 19.94 -8.81 2.10
N HIS A 172 20.20 -7.92 3.06
CA HIS A 172 20.44 -6.51 2.76
C HIS A 172 21.67 -6.29 1.86
N ILE A 173 22.57 -7.26 1.82
CA ILE A 173 23.79 -7.20 1.00
C ILE A 173 23.52 -7.68 -0.42
N LYS A 174 22.52 -8.54 -0.63
CA LYS A 174 22.24 -9.17 -1.92
C LYS A 174 21.18 -8.43 -2.75
N ASN A 175 20.27 -7.74 -2.08
CA ASN A 175 19.19 -7.02 -2.75
C ASN A 175 19.67 -5.62 -3.13
N HIS A 176 19.61 -5.32 -4.40
CA HIS A 176 19.94 -3.99 -4.88
C HIS A 176 18.72 -3.08 -4.76
N GLN A 177 18.86 -2.00 -3.96
CA GLN A 177 17.85 -0.96 -3.88
C GLN A 177 17.84 -0.18 -5.19
N ILE A 178 16.68 -0.13 -5.85
CA ILE A 178 16.50 0.54 -7.13
C ILE A 178 15.81 1.91 -7.00
N ALA A 179 15.03 2.10 -5.94
CA ALA A 179 14.36 3.38 -5.66
C ALA A 179 14.01 3.52 -4.18
N GLU A 180 13.65 4.75 -3.80
CA GLU A 180 13.09 5.07 -2.50
C GLU A 180 11.98 6.12 -2.62
N ILE A 181 10.98 6.01 -1.75
CA ILE A 181 9.85 6.93 -1.68
C ILE A 181 9.74 7.43 -0.26
N GLU A 182 9.93 8.74 -0.07
CA GLU A 182 9.83 9.36 1.23
C GLU A 182 8.44 9.20 1.84
N PHE A 183 8.40 9.04 3.15
CA PHE A 183 7.13 9.12 3.88
C PHE A 183 6.63 10.56 3.90
N LYS A 184 5.46 10.77 3.30
CA LYS A 184 4.79 12.08 3.27
C LYS A 184 3.33 11.92 3.69
N PRO A 185 2.82 12.73 4.63
CA PRO A 185 1.40 12.75 4.97
C PRO A 185 0.50 12.87 3.75
N ASN A 186 -0.64 12.19 3.77
CA ASN A 186 -1.64 12.21 2.71
C ASN A 186 -1.14 11.72 1.34
N ARG A 187 -0.13 10.85 1.34
CA ARG A 187 0.40 10.20 0.12
C ARG A 187 -0.26 8.85 -0.08
N LEU A 188 -0.70 8.59 -1.30
CA LEU A 188 -1.07 7.26 -1.79
C LEU A 188 0.03 6.76 -2.72
N ILE A 189 0.42 5.50 -2.57
CA ILE A 189 1.34 4.79 -3.46
C ILE A 189 0.60 3.58 -4.01
N MET A 190 0.70 3.35 -5.31
CA MET A 190 0.06 2.25 -6.01
C MET A 190 1.09 1.52 -6.86
N PHE A 191 1.16 0.19 -6.75
CA PHE A 191 2.15 -0.63 -7.48
C PHE A 191 1.72 -2.09 -7.58
N ASP A 192 2.36 -2.84 -8.46
CA ASP A 192 2.21 -4.29 -8.55
C ASP A 192 2.79 -4.96 -7.31
N GLY A 193 1.99 -5.78 -6.62
CA GLY A 193 2.38 -6.45 -5.37
C GLY A 193 3.57 -7.40 -5.50
N ARG A 194 4.00 -7.74 -6.71
CA ARG A 194 5.23 -8.52 -6.96
C ARG A 194 6.49 -7.68 -6.84
N ILE A 195 6.39 -6.34 -6.87
CA ILE A 195 7.54 -5.45 -6.71
C ILE A 195 8.05 -5.55 -5.27
N PRO A 196 9.31 -5.97 -5.09
CA PRO A 196 9.88 -6.12 -3.77
C PRO A 196 10.07 -4.76 -3.08
N HIS A 197 9.59 -4.67 -1.86
CA HIS A 197 9.62 -3.44 -1.10
C HIS A 197 9.76 -3.67 0.40
N GLY A 198 10.15 -2.63 1.13
CA GLY A 198 10.26 -2.65 2.58
C GLY A 198 10.24 -1.24 3.17
N ALA A 199 9.61 -1.08 4.31
CA ALA A 199 9.51 0.20 4.99
C ALA A 199 10.56 0.35 6.09
N ASP A 200 11.34 1.44 6.04
CA ASP A 200 12.27 1.76 7.12
C ASP A 200 11.53 2.17 8.40
N ALA A 201 12.15 1.85 9.53
CA ALA A 201 11.72 2.41 10.80
C ALA A 201 11.89 3.93 10.82
N PRO A 202 11.03 4.64 11.57
CA PRO A 202 11.33 6.02 11.92
C PRO A 202 12.67 6.17 12.60
N HIS A 203 13.35 7.29 12.30
CA HIS A 203 14.61 7.65 12.95
C HIS A 203 14.44 7.96 14.44
N GLU A 204 15.52 7.91 15.20
CA GLU A 204 15.54 8.19 16.64
C GLU A 204 14.89 9.53 17.02
N SER A 205 15.00 10.52 16.17
CA SER A 205 14.36 11.84 16.40
C SER A 205 12.82 11.81 16.36
N ALA A 206 12.21 10.72 15.84
CA ALA A 206 10.76 10.52 15.81
C ALA A 206 10.22 9.63 16.93
N ARG A 207 11.00 9.37 17.98
CA ARG A 207 10.73 8.36 19.02
C ARG A 207 9.37 8.43 19.72
N TYR A 208 8.67 9.55 19.63
CA TYR A 208 7.34 9.73 20.24
C TYR A 208 6.20 9.73 19.22
N ILE A 209 6.51 9.53 17.95
CA ILE A 209 5.54 9.58 16.87
C ILE A 209 5.63 8.28 16.10
N ASP A 210 4.49 7.70 15.84
CA ASP A 210 4.37 6.50 15.01
C ASP A 210 4.18 6.86 13.54
N ARG A 211 4.84 6.10 12.68
CA ARG A 211 4.60 6.07 11.24
C ARG A 211 3.46 5.12 10.98
N ARG A 212 2.34 5.62 10.52
CA ARG A 212 1.19 4.78 10.18
C ARG A 212 1.05 4.62 8.68
N SER A 213 0.66 3.43 8.25
CA SER A 213 0.30 3.16 6.87
C SER A 213 -0.95 2.29 6.84
N LEU A 214 -1.87 2.61 5.93
CA LEU A 214 -2.96 1.74 5.53
C LEU A 214 -2.50 0.98 4.29
N VAL A 215 -2.48 -0.32 4.38
CA VAL A 215 -2.15 -1.24 3.28
C VAL A 215 -3.45 -1.83 2.77
N ILE A 216 -3.69 -1.74 1.48
CA ILE A 216 -4.83 -2.35 0.80
C ILE A 216 -4.29 -3.19 -0.36
N ARG A 217 -4.89 -4.34 -0.61
CA ARG A 217 -4.56 -5.21 -1.75
C ARG A 217 -5.81 -5.54 -2.54
N GLY A 218 -5.67 -5.52 -3.86
CA GLY A 218 -6.69 -5.96 -4.79
C GLY A 218 -6.17 -7.10 -5.67
N ASP A 219 -6.92 -8.20 -5.77
CA ASP A 219 -6.53 -9.41 -6.50
C ASP A 219 -7.16 -9.52 -7.90
N GLU A 220 -8.31 -8.94 -8.10
CA GLU A 220 -8.92 -8.85 -9.42
C GLU A 220 -9.00 -7.40 -9.85
N VAL A 221 -8.42 -7.10 -10.99
CA VAL A 221 -8.39 -5.74 -11.53
C VAL A 221 -8.81 -5.78 -13.00
N ARG A 222 -9.74 -4.90 -13.37
CA ARG A 222 -10.17 -4.71 -14.76
C ARG A 222 -10.08 -3.24 -15.11
N LEU A 223 -9.64 -2.96 -16.32
CA LEU A 223 -9.66 -1.61 -16.89
C LEU A 223 -10.94 -1.41 -17.72
N THR A 224 -11.36 -0.18 -17.85
CA THR A 224 -12.41 0.19 -18.79
C THR A 224 -11.88 0.07 -20.22
N ASP A 225 -12.66 -0.52 -21.11
CA ASP A 225 -12.34 -0.56 -22.51
C ASP A 225 -12.23 0.87 -23.09
N THR A 226 -11.34 1.05 -24.05
CA THR A 226 -11.06 2.38 -24.64
C THR A 226 -12.27 3.04 -25.31
N GLU A 227 -13.33 2.25 -25.63
CA GLU A 227 -14.56 2.70 -26.25
C GLU A 227 -15.68 3.02 -25.23
N GLU A 228 -15.58 2.59 -23.99
CA GLU A 228 -16.52 3.01 -22.94
C GLU A 228 -16.20 4.45 -22.56
N ASN A 229 -17.08 5.37 -22.96
CA ASN A 229 -16.96 6.79 -22.64
C ASN A 229 -16.72 7.01 -21.14
N TYR A 230 -15.53 7.47 -20.80
CA TYR A 230 -15.09 7.84 -19.45
C TYR A 230 -16.09 8.79 -18.73
N TYR A 231 -16.89 9.52 -19.50
CA TYR A 231 -17.89 10.49 -19.02
C TYR A 231 -19.32 9.95 -18.91
N ALA A 232 -19.58 8.69 -19.28
CA ALA A 232 -20.94 8.16 -19.24
C ALA A 232 -21.47 7.88 -17.82
N ASN A 233 -20.59 7.87 -16.82
CA ASN A 233 -20.96 7.59 -15.42
C ASN A 233 -21.08 8.82 -14.52
N ASP A 234 -21.14 10.01 -15.07
CA ASP A 234 -21.36 11.27 -14.34
C ASP A 234 -22.79 11.42 -13.75
N ARG A 235 -23.55 10.32 -13.72
CA ARG A 235 -24.92 10.27 -13.21
C ARG A 235 -25.09 9.71 -11.81
N LEU A 236 -24.04 9.57 -11.05
CA LEU A 236 -24.17 9.38 -9.60
C LEU A 236 -23.86 10.68 -8.89
N SER A 237 -24.76 11.65 -9.12
CA SER A 237 -24.95 12.78 -8.21
C SER A 237 -25.02 12.30 -6.76
N LEU A 238 -24.13 12.85 -5.93
CA LEU A 238 -24.36 13.29 -4.56
C LEU A 238 -25.52 12.57 -3.82
N LEU A 239 -25.22 11.50 -3.11
CA LEU A 239 -25.91 11.11 -1.89
C LEU A 239 -24.89 10.83 -0.81
#